data_ca2fde202a2233b2cf02f0bafa67b71d
#
_entry.id   ca2fde202a2233b2cf02f0bafa67b71d
#
_cell.length_a   1.000
_cell.length_b   1.000
_cell.length_c   1.000
_cell.angle_alpha   90.00
_cell.angle_beta   90.00
_cell.angle_gamma   90.00
#
_symmetry.space_group_name_H-M   'P 1'
#
loop_
_entity.id
_entity.type
_entity.pdbx_description
1 polymer ?
#
loop_
_entity_poly.entity_id
_entity_poly.type
_entity_poly.pdbx_seq_one_letter_code
_entity_poly.pdbx_strand_id
1 'polypeptide(L)'
;LMLSTAGQEIIEQNNPLKDIFSKYLFGSLMLWLCSFMSLLVFYLFTSWMPTILKTVGFDLQQLSLMSTLFPFGGVIGAIIMCRFMDRLNPTKVITFSYFSAFLLFILLSFTHNNIALFSILIFMIGGLLAGAQTALFPLATLFYPPSCRGSGVSWMHGISRIGAILGSLLGSLIFTLKLDLSSIFLSLAIPTFIAFLCLALKWYRELNIAKQKFKVVRTD
;
A
#
# COMPACT_ATOMS: atom_id res chain seq x y z
N LEU A 1 -24.09 51.30 17.91
CA LEU A 1 -23.51 49.95 17.95
C LEU A 1 -24.40 49.01 17.11
N MET A 2 -24.27 49.14 15.78
CA MET A 2 -24.85 48.15 14.83
C MET A 2 -23.73 47.20 14.50
N LEU A 3 -23.69 46.03 15.12
CA LEU A 3 -22.87 44.90 14.68
C LEU A 3 -23.69 44.14 13.62
N SER A 4 -23.18 44.24 12.42
CA SER A 4 -23.64 43.59 11.20
C SER A 4 -23.84 42.09 11.41
N THR A 5 -25.05 41.61 11.23
CA THR A 5 -25.43 40.22 10.99
C THR A 5 -25.11 39.83 9.54
N ALA A 6 -23.86 39.99 9.13
CA ALA A 6 -23.40 39.54 7.84
C ALA A 6 -22.51 38.29 8.05
N GLY A 7 -22.99 37.14 7.65
CA GLY A 7 -22.13 35.96 7.49
C GLY A 7 -22.45 34.75 8.36
N GLN A 8 -23.69 34.39 8.60
CA GLN A 8 -24.05 32.98 8.68
C GLN A 8 -24.17 32.45 7.26
N GLU A 9 -23.04 32.25 6.60
CA GLU A 9 -22.99 31.26 5.55
C GLU A 9 -23.49 29.94 6.16
N ILE A 10 -24.64 29.50 5.67
CA ILE A 10 -25.17 28.16 5.93
C ILE A 10 -24.07 27.21 5.46
N ILE A 11 -23.19 26.80 6.39
CA ILE A 11 -22.32 25.67 6.20
C ILE A 11 -23.31 24.51 6.05
N GLU A 12 -23.67 24.21 4.80
CA GLU A 12 -24.34 22.97 4.47
C GLU A 12 -23.58 21.88 5.24
N GLN A 13 -24.23 21.31 6.23
CA GLN A 13 -23.68 20.18 7.01
C GLN A 13 -23.62 18.99 6.05
N ASN A 14 -22.66 19.06 5.12
CA ASN A 14 -22.28 17.94 4.30
C ASN A 14 -21.75 16.87 5.25
N ASN A 15 -22.52 15.83 5.47
CA ASN A 15 -22.12 14.69 6.26
C ASN A 15 -20.92 14.04 5.55
N PRO A 16 -19.66 14.18 6.09
CA PRO A 16 -18.45 13.72 5.40
C PRO A 16 -18.53 12.25 5.04
N LEU A 17 -19.19 11.45 5.88
CA LEU A 17 -19.40 10.02 5.66
C LEU A 17 -20.34 9.77 4.46
N LYS A 18 -21.41 10.54 4.33
CA LYS A 18 -22.37 10.39 3.21
C LYS A 18 -21.68 10.64 1.86
N ASP A 19 -20.81 11.63 1.78
CA ASP A 19 -20.05 11.92 0.56
C ASP A 19 -19.05 10.80 0.22
N ILE A 20 -18.35 10.25 1.22
CA ILE A 20 -17.43 9.12 1.02
C ILE A 20 -18.18 7.89 0.49
N PHE A 21 -19.31 7.54 1.12
CA PHE A 21 -20.08 6.35 0.77
C PHE A 21 -20.99 6.52 -0.46
N SER A 22 -21.18 7.74 -0.98
CA SER A 22 -21.94 7.96 -2.21
C SER A 22 -21.05 8.30 -3.40
N LYS A 23 -20.37 9.45 -3.35
CA LYS A 23 -19.61 9.98 -4.50
C LYS A 23 -18.23 9.34 -4.66
N TYR A 24 -17.57 9.01 -3.54
CA TYR A 24 -16.17 8.54 -3.54
C TYR A 24 -16.02 7.06 -3.19
N LEU A 25 -17.14 6.32 -3.08
CA LEU A 25 -17.16 4.92 -2.60
C LEU A 25 -16.14 4.02 -3.30
N PHE A 26 -16.17 3.99 -4.62
CA PHE A 26 -15.28 3.08 -5.38
C PHE A 26 -13.79 3.40 -5.13
N GLY A 27 -13.40 4.66 -5.22
CA GLY A 27 -12.00 5.05 -4.98
C GLY A 27 -11.58 4.82 -3.54
N SER A 28 -12.47 5.06 -2.58
CA SER A 28 -12.25 4.78 -1.16
C SER A 28 -12.04 3.29 -0.91
N LEU A 29 -12.91 2.43 -1.43
CA LEU A 29 -12.76 0.97 -1.29
C LEU A 29 -11.45 0.46 -1.88
N MET A 30 -11.06 0.97 -3.07
CA MET A 30 -9.79 0.58 -3.69
C MET A 30 -8.57 1.01 -2.85
N LEU A 31 -8.59 2.24 -2.29
CA LEU A 31 -7.53 2.73 -1.42
C LEU A 31 -7.48 1.97 -0.08
N TRP A 32 -8.64 1.72 0.53
CA TRP A 32 -8.74 1.01 1.80
C TRP A 32 -8.28 -0.44 1.68
N LEU A 33 -8.74 -1.14 0.63
CA LEU A 33 -8.34 -2.52 0.37
C LEU A 33 -6.85 -2.63 0.01
N CYS A 34 -6.34 -1.71 -0.80
CA CYS A 34 -4.91 -1.64 -1.11
C CYS A 34 -4.07 -1.44 0.16
N SER A 35 -4.44 -0.48 1.00
CA SER A 35 -3.73 -0.18 2.24
C SER A 35 -3.83 -1.32 3.26
N PHE A 36 -4.98 -1.99 3.34
CA PHE A 36 -5.18 -3.20 4.14
C PHE A 36 -4.24 -4.33 3.70
N MET A 37 -4.24 -4.68 2.41
CA MET A 37 -3.39 -5.73 1.86
C MET A 37 -1.90 -5.41 2.01
N SER A 38 -1.53 -4.15 1.83
CA SER A 38 -0.16 -3.70 1.98
C SER A 38 0.35 -3.85 3.43
N LEU A 39 -0.41 -3.39 4.43
CA LEU A 39 -0.02 -3.58 5.83
C LEU A 39 -0.07 -5.05 6.27
N LEU A 40 -1.00 -5.83 5.74
CA LEU A 40 -1.03 -7.28 5.97
C LEU A 40 0.29 -7.93 5.55
N VAL A 41 0.74 -7.67 4.32
CA VAL A 41 2.02 -8.21 3.81
C VAL A 41 3.20 -7.69 4.61
N PHE A 42 3.24 -6.38 4.89
CA PHE A 42 4.32 -5.75 5.63
C PHE A 42 4.51 -6.37 7.02
N TYR A 43 3.43 -6.50 7.79
CA TYR A 43 3.50 -7.04 9.15
C TYR A 43 3.70 -8.56 9.17
N LEU A 44 3.12 -9.30 8.23
CA LEU A 44 3.40 -10.72 8.09
C LEU A 44 4.88 -10.94 7.82
N PHE A 45 5.44 -10.22 6.85
CA PHE A 45 6.85 -10.33 6.48
C PHE A 45 7.77 -9.94 7.65
N THR A 46 7.55 -8.78 8.26
CA THR A 46 8.44 -8.25 9.31
C THR A 46 8.39 -9.10 10.59
N SER A 47 7.21 -9.58 10.98
CA SER A 47 7.05 -10.34 12.23
C SER A 47 7.58 -11.76 12.13
N TRP A 48 7.45 -12.40 10.99
CA TRP A 48 7.72 -13.84 10.85
C TRP A 48 8.96 -14.17 10.05
N MET A 49 9.51 -13.24 9.29
CA MET A 49 10.71 -13.46 8.49
C MET A 49 11.88 -14.04 9.29
N PRO A 50 12.26 -13.52 10.48
CA PRO A 50 13.37 -14.10 11.24
C PRO A 50 13.10 -15.57 11.63
N THR A 51 11.88 -15.88 12.03
CA THR A 51 11.47 -17.24 12.42
C THR A 51 11.52 -18.20 11.24
N ILE A 52 10.98 -17.77 10.08
CA ILE A 52 10.97 -18.56 8.85
C ILE A 52 12.38 -18.87 8.37
N LEU A 53 13.25 -17.87 8.32
CA LEU A 53 14.63 -18.04 7.88
C LEU A 53 15.44 -18.94 8.84
N LYS A 54 15.17 -18.85 10.14
CA LYS A 54 15.79 -19.73 11.14
C LYS A 54 15.44 -21.21 10.90
N THR A 55 14.19 -21.51 10.54
CA THR A 55 13.76 -22.91 10.28
C THR A 55 14.39 -23.51 9.02
N VAL A 56 14.81 -22.67 8.09
CA VAL A 56 15.50 -23.09 6.84
C VAL A 56 17.00 -23.24 7.03
N GLY A 57 17.54 -22.90 8.22
CA GLY A 57 18.94 -23.12 8.55
C GLY A 57 19.85 -21.93 8.32
N PHE A 58 19.32 -20.70 8.16
CA PHE A 58 20.14 -19.50 8.10
C PHE A 58 20.78 -19.21 9.45
N ASP A 59 22.05 -18.79 9.43
CA ASP A 59 22.80 -18.42 10.62
C ASP A 59 22.26 -17.12 11.26
N LEU A 60 22.47 -16.96 12.57
CA LEU A 60 21.98 -15.82 13.34
C LEU A 60 22.45 -14.47 12.77
N GLN A 61 23.67 -14.41 12.26
CA GLN A 61 24.23 -13.21 11.64
C GLN A 61 23.48 -12.86 10.34
N GLN A 62 23.17 -13.85 9.51
CA GLN A 62 22.40 -13.69 8.29
C GLN A 62 20.95 -13.24 8.57
N LEU A 63 20.32 -13.81 9.61
CA LEU A 63 18.97 -13.42 10.07
C LEU A 63 18.93 -11.94 10.47
N SER A 64 19.91 -11.50 11.26
CA SER A 64 20.02 -10.11 11.70
C SER A 64 20.19 -9.16 10.53
N LEU A 65 21.07 -9.51 9.58
CA LEU A 65 21.30 -8.72 8.37
C LEU A 65 20.01 -8.58 7.54
N MET A 66 19.33 -9.69 7.26
CA MET A 66 18.10 -9.68 6.43
C MET A 66 16.95 -8.93 7.10
N SER A 67 16.81 -9.05 8.42
CA SER A 67 15.79 -8.34 9.19
C SER A 67 16.00 -6.83 9.20
N THR A 68 17.24 -6.36 9.07
CA THR A 68 17.56 -4.93 8.96
C THR A 68 17.49 -4.41 7.53
N LEU A 69 17.79 -5.23 6.53
CA LEU A 69 17.77 -4.82 5.13
C LEU A 69 16.38 -4.43 4.64
N PHE A 70 15.33 -5.13 5.08
CA PHE A 70 13.97 -4.85 4.68
C PHE A 70 13.48 -3.44 5.11
N PRO A 71 13.50 -3.06 6.41
CA PRO A 71 13.12 -1.71 6.81
C PRO A 71 14.07 -0.63 6.30
N PHE A 72 15.37 -0.92 6.17
CA PHE A 72 16.35 0.01 5.60
C PHE A 72 16.04 0.30 4.13
N GLY A 73 15.75 -0.74 3.34
CA GLY A 73 15.23 -0.60 1.99
C GLY A 73 13.97 0.25 1.96
N GLY A 74 13.07 0.05 2.94
CA GLY A 74 11.82 0.82 3.09
C GLY A 74 12.05 2.32 3.23
N VAL A 75 13.04 2.74 4.04
CA VAL A 75 13.38 4.17 4.21
C VAL A 75 13.87 4.76 2.89
N ILE A 76 14.80 4.10 2.22
CA ILE A 76 15.32 4.56 0.93
C ILE A 76 14.20 4.57 -0.13
N GLY A 77 13.39 3.53 -0.16
CA GLY A 77 12.25 3.42 -1.06
C GLY A 77 11.22 4.54 -0.86
N ALA A 78 10.92 4.91 0.39
CA ALA A 78 10.02 6.02 0.69
C ALA A 78 10.52 7.36 0.12
N ILE A 79 11.83 7.65 0.26
CA ILE A 79 12.45 8.86 -0.29
C ILE A 79 12.35 8.87 -1.83
N ILE A 80 12.68 7.74 -2.45
CA ILE A 80 12.59 7.57 -3.91
C ILE A 80 11.15 7.72 -4.38
N MET A 81 10.19 7.11 -3.70
CA MET A 81 8.76 7.21 -4.04
C MET A 81 8.25 8.64 -3.96
N CYS A 82 8.56 9.39 -2.92
CA CYS A 82 8.21 10.81 -2.81
C CYS A 82 8.73 11.59 -4.02
N ARG A 83 9.99 11.39 -4.39
CA ARG A 83 10.61 12.07 -5.54
C ARG A 83 9.92 11.75 -6.87
N PHE A 84 9.51 10.50 -7.07
CA PHE A 84 8.78 10.11 -8.29
C PHE A 84 7.33 10.62 -8.28
N MET A 85 6.67 10.66 -7.14
CA MET A 85 5.32 11.20 -7.01
C MET A 85 5.23 12.69 -7.31
N ASP A 86 6.27 13.46 -7.00
CA ASP A 86 6.35 14.89 -7.32
C ASP A 86 6.43 15.16 -8.84
N ARG A 87 6.94 14.21 -9.62
CA ARG A 87 7.19 14.37 -11.05
C ARG A 87 6.18 13.62 -11.92
N LEU A 88 5.60 12.57 -11.43
CA LEU A 88 4.73 11.66 -12.16
C LEU A 88 3.36 11.55 -11.47
N ASN A 89 2.39 10.93 -12.14
CA ASN A 89 1.10 10.66 -11.53
C ASN A 89 1.26 9.72 -10.31
N PRO A 90 0.88 10.16 -9.08
CA PRO A 90 1.08 9.39 -7.86
C PRO A 90 0.46 7.99 -7.90
N THR A 91 -0.77 7.88 -8.42
CA THR A 91 -1.46 6.58 -8.55
C THR A 91 -0.65 5.62 -9.43
N LYS A 92 -0.08 6.10 -10.54
CA LYS A 92 0.73 5.30 -11.46
C LYS A 92 2.02 4.79 -10.80
N VAL A 93 2.71 5.67 -10.08
CA VAL A 93 3.99 5.33 -9.41
C VAL A 93 3.78 4.23 -8.37
N ILE A 94 2.77 4.37 -7.51
CA ILE A 94 2.47 3.40 -6.45
C ILE A 94 1.97 2.08 -7.06
N THR A 95 1.15 2.13 -8.12
CA THR A 95 0.68 0.93 -8.84
C THR A 95 1.86 0.13 -9.39
N PHE A 96 2.80 0.81 -10.04
CA PHE A 96 4.00 0.16 -10.58
C PHE A 96 4.88 -0.43 -9.49
N SER A 97 4.97 0.22 -8.32
CA SER A 97 5.72 -0.28 -7.17
C SER A 97 5.15 -1.60 -6.64
N TYR A 98 3.82 -1.71 -6.47
CA TYR A 98 3.19 -2.97 -6.05
C TYR A 98 3.34 -4.07 -7.10
N PHE A 99 3.25 -3.74 -8.38
CA PHE A 99 3.50 -4.70 -9.45
C PHE A 99 4.93 -5.24 -9.42
N SER A 100 5.91 -4.34 -9.27
CA SER A 100 7.31 -4.75 -9.15
C SER A 100 7.57 -5.57 -7.88
N ALA A 101 6.98 -5.18 -6.74
CA ALA A 101 7.08 -5.96 -5.50
C ALA A 101 6.48 -7.37 -5.65
N PHE A 102 5.34 -7.50 -6.34
CA PHE A 102 4.74 -8.78 -6.66
C PHE A 102 5.70 -9.68 -7.45
N LEU A 103 6.31 -9.14 -8.51
CA LEU A 103 7.29 -9.90 -9.31
C LEU A 103 8.52 -10.31 -8.49
N LEU A 104 8.99 -9.43 -7.60
CA LEU A 104 10.13 -9.73 -6.73
C LEU A 104 9.78 -10.81 -5.68
N PHE A 105 8.56 -10.88 -5.17
CA PHE A 105 8.14 -11.98 -4.29
C PHE A 105 8.14 -13.32 -5.02
N ILE A 106 7.70 -13.34 -6.28
CA ILE A 106 7.79 -14.56 -7.12
C ILE A 106 9.26 -14.94 -7.32
N LEU A 107 10.12 -13.98 -7.67
CA LEU A 107 11.54 -14.24 -7.87
C LEU A 107 12.21 -14.74 -6.59
N LEU A 108 11.87 -14.16 -5.44
CA LEU A 108 12.39 -14.54 -4.13
C LEU A 108 12.04 -16.00 -3.78
N SER A 109 10.86 -16.48 -4.21
CA SER A 109 10.42 -17.87 -4.04
C SER A 109 11.37 -18.89 -4.68
N PHE A 110 12.09 -18.52 -5.75
CA PHE A 110 13.01 -19.41 -6.46
C PHE A 110 14.50 -19.22 -6.10
N THR A 111 14.83 -18.20 -5.29
CA THR A 111 16.22 -17.72 -5.15
C THR A 111 16.81 -18.00 -3.75
N HIS A 112 16.35 -19.02 -3.03
CA HIS A 112 16.80 -19.30 -1.66
C HIS A 112 18.24 -19.86 -1.56
N ASN A 113 18.85 -20.32 -2.65
CA ASN A 113 20.19 -20.91 -2.64
C ASN A 113 21.33 -19.89 -2.67
N ASN A 114 21.07 -18.64 -3.05
CA ASN A 114 22.10 -17.59 -3.13
C ASN A 114 21.79 -16.46 -2.14
N ILE A 115 22.50 -16.47 -1.01
CA ILE A 115 22.30 -15.52 0.10
C ILE A 115 22.45 -14.06 -0.35
N ALA A 116 23.41 -13.76 -1.21
CA ALA A 116 23.65 -12.39 -1.67
C ALA A 116 22.48 -11.89 -2.51
N LEU A 117 22.00 -12.69 -3.48
CA LEU A 117 20.86 -12.34 -4.31
C LEU A 117 19.58 -12.25 -3.48
N PHE A 118 19.39 -13.18 -2.53
CA PHE A 118 18.26 -13.17 -1.60
C PHE A 118 18.22 -11.89 -0.75
N SER A 119 19.36 -11.44 -0.22
CA SER A 119 19.48 -10.20 0.55
C SER A 119 19.17 -8.95 -0.27
N ILE A 120 19.63 -8.90 -1.53
CA ILE A 120 19.31 -7.81 -2.46
C ILE A 120 17.82 -7.75 -2.74
N LEU A 121 17.18 -8.90 -2.99
CA LEU A 121 15.74 -8.97 -3.24
C LEU A 121 14.93 -8.50 -2.03
N ILE A 122 15.31 -8.90 -0.82
CA ILE A 122 14.66 -8.44 0.42
C ILE A 122 14.75 -6.92 0.56
N PHE A 123 15.91 -6.34 0.32
CA PHE A 123 16.13 -4.90 0.34
C PHE A 123 15.23 -4.19 -0.70
N MET A 124 15.17 -4.70 -1.93
CA MET A 124 14.34 -4.13 -3.00
C MET A 124 12.84 -4.25 -2.68
N ILE A 125 12.39 -5.40 -2.17
CA ILE A 125 11.00 -5.59 -1.75
C ILE A 125 10.65 -4.62 -0.62
N GLY A 126 11.54 -4.44 0.36
CA GLY A 126 11.37 -3.43 1.41
C GLY A 126 11.19 -2.03 0.83
N GLY A 127 12.03 -1.63 -0.10
CA GLY A 127 11.94 -0.34 -0.78
C GLY A 127 10.63 -0.13 -1.53
N LEU A 128 10.21 -1.11 -2.30
CA LEU A 128 8.99 -1.03 -3.10
C LEU A 128 7.73 -1.12 -2.24
N LEU A 129 7.66 -2.08 -1.32
CA LEU A 129 6.47 -2.32 -0.51
C LEU A 129 6.28 -1.25 0.56
N ALA A 130 7.31 -0.99 1.40
CA ALA A 130 7.21 0.00 2.46
C ALA A 130 7.20 1.43 1.90
N GLY A 131 7.93 1.70 0.80
CA GLY A 131 7.87 2.95 0.08
C GLY A 131 6.47 3.23 -0.47
N ALA A 132 5.84 2.23 -1.13
CA ALA A 132 4.47 2.35 -1.62
C ALA A 132 3.47 2.54 -0.46
N GLN A 133 3.64 1.83 0.65
CA GLN A 133 2.78 1.96 1.83
C GLN A 133 2.80 3.38 2.40
N THR A 134 3.98 3.98 2.55
CA THR A 134 4.08 5.36 3.03
C THR A 134 3.49 6.37 2.03
N ALA A 135 3.60 6.10 0.74
CA ALA A 135 3.07 6.92 -0.34
C ALA A 135 1.53 6.85 -0.49
N LEU A 136 0.87 5.81 0.02
CA LEU A 136 -0.60 5.72 0.03
C LEU A 136 -1.25 6.82 0.85
N PHE A 137 -0.60 7.31 1.90
CA PHE A 137 -1.14 8.38 2.74
C PHE A 137 -1.30 9.71 1.96
N PRO A 138 -0.25 10.27 1.35
CA PRO A 138 -0.40 11.46 0.52
C PRO A 138 -1.32 11.22 -0.69
N LEU A 139 -1.33 10.01 -1.29
CA LEU A 139 -2.28 9.69 -2.35
C LEU A 139 -3.74 9.81 -1.88
N ALA A 140 -4.06 9.34 -0.68
CA ALA A 140 -5.40 9.47 -0.11
C ALA A 140 -5.76 10.93 0.17
N THR A 141 -4.82 11.74 0.66
CA THR A 141 -5.07 13.17 0.89
C THR A 141 -5.31 13.95 -0.39
N LEU A 142 -4.73 13.53 -1.51
CA LEU A 142 -4.98 14.11 -2.83
C LEU A 142 -6.31 13.64 -3.43
N PHE A 143 -6.75 12.44 -3.10
CA PHE A 143 -7.99 11.87 -3.62
C PHE A 143 -9.24 12.49 -2.98
N TYR A 144 -9.23 12.74 -1.66
CA TYR A 144 -10.39 13.28 -0.97
C TYR A 144 -10.43 14.81 -1.01
N PRO A 145 -11.63 15.42 -1.26
CA PRO A 145 -11.81 16.86 -1.12
C PRO A 145 -11.69 17.29 0.35
N PRO A 146 -11.39 18.58 0.61
CA PRO A 146 -11.19 19.10 1.97
C PRO A 146 -12.32 18.76 2.96
N SER A 147 -13.58 18.70 2.48
CA SER A 147 -14.78 18.45 3.29
C SER A 147 -14.83 17.06 3.94
N CYS A 148 -14.24 16.05 3.33
CA CYS A 148 -14.27 14.67 3.84
C CYS A 148 -12.88 14.02 3.92
N ARG A 149 -11.79 14.80 3.67
CA ARG A 149 -10.41 14.30 3.66
C ARG A 149 -10.01 13.63 4.98
N GLY A 150 -10.26 14.31 6.10
CA GLY A 150 -9.93 13.78 7.42
C GLY A 150 -10.60 12.43 7.68
N SER A 151 -11.91 12.35 7.46
CA SER A 151 -12.67 11.11 7.64
C SER A 151 -12.20 10.00 6.71
N GLY A 152 -12.01 10.27 5.40
CA GLY A 152 -11.60 9.26 4.43
C GLY A 152 -10.23 8.67 4.71
N VAL A 153 -9.26 9.52 5.10
CA VAL A 153 -7.91 9.09 5.48
C VAL A 153 -7.92 8.32 6.80
N SER A 154 -8.70 8.75 7.80
CA SER A 154 -8.81 8.04 9.08
C SER A 154 -9.42 6.64 8.91
N TRP A 155 -10.46 6.50 8.09
CA TRP A 155 -11.02 5.20 7.74
C TRP A 155 -10.00 4.29 7.06
N MET A 156 -9.24 4.82 6.10
CA MET A 156 -8.16 4.07 5.46
C MET A 156 -7.15 3.55 6.49
N HIS A 157 -6.73 4.39 7.44
CA HIS A 157 -5.81 3.99 8.50
C HIS A 157 -6.40 2.93 9.43
N GLY A 158 -7.65 3.10 9.85
CA GLY A 158 -8.34 2.13 10.70
C GLY A 158 -8.40 0.74 10.05
N ILE A 159 -8.85 0.67 8.81
CA ILE A 159 -8.94 -0.57 8.03
C ILE A 159 -7.55 -1.19 7.81
N SER A 160 -6.54 -0.37 7.53
CA SER A 160 -5.16 -0.84 7.36
C SER A 160 -4.61 -1.49 8.62
N ARG A 161 -4.95 -0.98 9.81
CA ARG A 161 -4.54 -1.58 11.10
C ARG A 161 -5.12 -2.97 11.31
N ILE A 162 -6.34 -3.23 10.83
CA ILE A 162 -6.91 -4.59 10.83
C ILE A 162 -6.04 -5.52 9.96
N GLY A 163 -5.60 -5.03 8.79
CA GLY A 163 -4.65 -5.75 7.93
C GLY A 163 -3.34 -6.09 8.66
N ALA A 164 -2.78 -5.14 9.42
CA ALA A 164 -1.57 -5.35 10.21
C ALA A 164 -1.74 -6.45 11.28
N ILE A 165 -2.87 -6.43 12.00
CA ILE A 165 -3.20 -7.45 13.01
C ILE A 165 -3.33 -8.82 12.36
N LEU A 166 -4.10 -8.91 11.28
CA LEU A 166 -4.28 -10.17 10.56
C LEU A 166 -2.97 -10.67 9.95
N GLY A 167 -2.12 -9.79 9.43
CA GLY A 167 -0.80 -10.15 8.91
C GLY A 167 0.08 -10.81 9.96
N SER A 168 0.16 -10.24 11.15
CA SER A 168 0.93 -10.84 12.25
C SER A 168 0.35 -12.18 12.74
N LEU A 169 -0.97 -12.35 12.73
CA LEU A 169 -1.64 -13.59 13.12
C LEU A 169 -1.51 -14.69 12.04
N LEU A 170 -1.64 -14.34 10.76
CA LEU A 170 -1.52 -15.30 9.65
C LEU A 170 -0.15 -15.97 9.59
N GLY A 171 0.89 -15.29 10.06
CA GLY A 171 2.22 -15.89 10.14
C GLY A 171 2.28 -17.11 11.07
N SER A 172 1.53 -17.13 12.17
CA SER A 172 1.43 -18.30 13.05
C SER A 172 0.77 -19.49 12.35
N LEU A 173 -0.26 -19.22 11.53
CA LEU A 173 -0.93 -20.24 10.73
C LEU A 173 0.00 -20.84 9.67
N ILE A 174 0.75 -20.00 8.96
CA ILE A 174 1.75 -20.43 7.97
C ILE A 174 2.79 -21.32 8.61
N PHE A 175 3.23 -20.99 9.82
CA PHE A 175 4.20 -21.79 10.58
C PHE A 175 3.64 -23.16 11.00
N THR A 176 2.38 -23.23 11.44
CA THR A 176 1.73 -24.50 11.80
C THR A 176 1.52 -25.42 10.61
N LEU A 177 1.29 -24.86 9.42
CA LEU A 177 1.13 -25.62 8.18
C LEU A 177 2.45 -26.18 7.61
N LYS A 178 3.61 -25.83 8.22
CA LYS A 178 4.97 -26.27 7.79
C LYS A 178 5.20 -26.06 6.31
N LEU A 179 4.77 -24.91 5.78
CA LEU A 179 4.95 -24.59 4.37
C LEU A 179 6.43 -24.37 4.05
N ASP A 180 6.84 -24.80 2.86
CA ASP A 180 8.16 -24.53 2.32
C ASP A 180 8.37 -23.02 2.12
N LEU A 181 9.62 -22.57 2.19
CA LEU A 181 10.00 -21.17 2.03
C LEU A 181 9.43 -20.55 0.74
N SER A 182 9.48 -21.29 -0.35
CA SER A 182 8.91 -20.89 -1.65
C SER A 182 7.41 -20.63 -1.56
N SER A 183 6.67 -21.53 -0.90
CA SER A 183 5.20 -21.40 -0.72
C SER A 183 4.84 -20.21 0.16
N ILE A 184 5.67 -19.88 1.13
CA ILE A 184 5.48 -18.70 1.99
C ILE A 184 5.60 -17.41 1.16
N PHE A 185 6.65 -17.28 0.34
CA PHE A 185 6.81 -16.08 -0.48
C PHE A 185 5.75 -15.97 -1.58
N LEU A 186 5.31 -17.09 -2.16
CA LEU A 186 4.17 -17.10 -3.08
C LEU A 186 2.86 -16.68 -2.40
N SER A 187 2.65 -17.06 -1.13
CA SER A 187 1.48 -16.62 -0.38
C SER A 187 1.47 -15.10 -0.14
N LEU A 188 2.66 -14.47 0.03
CA LEU A 188 2.81 -13.01 0.12
C LEU A 188 2.62 -12.29 -1.22
N ALA A 189 2.89 -12.97 -2.32
CA ALA A 189 2.65 -12.41 -3.65
C ALA A 189 1.15 -12.15 -3.91
N ILE A 190 0.25 -13.00 -3.38
CA ILE A 190 -1.21 -12.89 -3.60
C ILE A 190 -1.76 -11.55 -3.08
N PRO A 191 -1.64 -11.18 -1.79
CA PRO A 191 -2.16 -9.91 -1.31
C PRO A 191 -1.44 -8.70 -1.93
N THR A 192 -0.15 -8.83 -2.29
CA THR A 192 0.58 -7.77 -3.02
C THR A 192 -0.01 -7.56 -4.42
N PHE A 193 -0.39 -8.65 -5.11
CA PHE A 193 -1.09 -8.58 -6.39
C PHE A 193 -2.49 -7.96 -6.27
N ILE A 194 -3.23 -8.28 -5.20
CA ILE A 194 -4.52 -7.63 -4.93
C ILE A 194 -4.35 -6.13 -4.72
N ALA A 195 -3.32 -5.70 -3.98
CA ALA A 195 -3.01 -4.29 -3.79
C ALA A 195 -2.72 -3.58 -5.13
N PHE A 196 -1.93 -4.23 -6.00
CA PHE A 196 -1.70 -3.77 -7.37
C PHE A 196 -2.99 -3.62 -8.16
N LEU A 197 -3.86 -4.65 -8.17
CA LEU A 197 -5.12 -4.62 -8.91
C LEU A 197 -6.05 -3.50 -8.44
N CYS A 198 -6.15 -3.27 -7.13
CA CYS A 198 -6.96 -2.18 -6.58
C CYS A 198 -6.54 -0.82 -7.13
N LEU A 199 -5.24 -0.53 -7.13
CA LEU A 199 -4.74 0.76 -7.65
C LEU A 199 -4.79 0.83 -9.17
N ALA A 200 -4.56 -0.26 -9.88
CA ALA A 200 -4.69 -0.32 -11.34
C ALA A 200 -6.13 -0.02 -11.79
N LEU A 201 -7.13 -0.61 -11.11
CA LEU A 201 -8.56 -0.35 -11.37
C LEU A 201 -8.93 1.11 -11.04
N LYS A 202 -8.43 1.64 -9.92
CA LYS A 202 -8.63 3.05 -9.56
C LYS A 202 -8.04 3.96 -10.64
N TRP A 203 -6.80 3.72 -11.05
CA TRP A 203 -6.11 4.49 -12.09
C TRP A 203 -6.83 4.44 -13.43
N TYR A 204 -7.25 3.24 -13.87
CA TYR A 204 -8.01 3.06 -15.10
C TYR A 204 -9.32 3.88 -15.12
N ARG A 205 -10.04 3.89 -14.00
CA ARG A 205 -11.26 4.69 -13.86
C ARG A 205 -10.98 6.19 -13.91
N GLU A 206 -9.92 6.66 -13.27
CA GLU A 206 -9.49 8.07 -13.33
C GLU A 206 -9.17 8.51 -14.76
N LEU A 207 -8.48 7.66 -15.52
CA LEU A 207 -8.18 7.92 -16.93
C LEU A 207 -9.43 8.02 -17.80
N ASN A 208 -10.40 7.15 -17.58
CA ASN A 208 -11.65 7.16 -18.35
C ASN A 208 -12.48 8.42 -18.05
N ILE A 209 -12.56 8.83 -16.79
CA ILE A 209 -13.25 10.08 -16.41
C ILE A 209 -12.54 11.29 -17.04
N ALA A 210 -11.22 11.33 -17.02
CA ALA A 210 -10.45 12.40 -17.65
C ALA A 210 -10.70 12.47 -19.17
N LYS A 211 -10.69 11.32 -19.86
CA LYS A 211 -11.00 11.23 -21.31
C LYS A 211 -12.42 11.72 -21.63
N GLN A 212 -13.40 11.38 -20.82
CA GLN A 212 -14.78 11.85 -21.04
C GLN A 212 -14.89 13.37 -20.90
N LYS A 213 -14.25 13.97 -19.89
CA LYS A 213 -14.24 15.44 -19.72
C LYS A 213 -13.61 16.16 -20.92
N PHE A 214 -12.50 15.64 -21.45
CA PHE A 214 -11.85 16.21 -22.63
C PHE A 214 -12.71 16.10 -23.89
N LYS A 215 -13.51 15.05 -24.02
CA LYS A 215 -14.39 14.86 -25.17
C LYS A 215 -15.56 15.87 -25.16
N VAL A 216 -16.12 16.17 -23.99
CA VAL A 216 -17.23 17.14 -23.85
C VAL A 216 -16.76 18.56 -24.16
N VAL A 217 -15.58 18.98 -23.65
CA VAL A 217 -15.02 20.33 -23.91
C VAL A 217 -14.66 20.57 -25.40
N ARG A 218 -14.48 19.52 -26.19
CA ARG A 218 -14.14 19.63 -27.62
C ARG A 218 -15.36 19.65 -28.53
N THR A 219 -16.56 19.39 -28.01
CA THR A 219 -17.81 19.39 -28.77
C THR A 219 -18.63 20.66 -28.56
N ASP A 220 -18.25 21.51 -27.63
CA ASP A 220 -18.73 22.89 -27.42
C ASP A 220 -17.77 23.90 -28.07
#